data_27b91df381d465a75dbab0bcf3c328d1
#
_entry.id   27b91df381d465a75dbab0bcf3c328d1
#
_cell.length_a   1.000
_cell.length_b   1.000
_cell.length_c   1.000
_cell.angle_alpha   90.00
_cell.angle_beta   90.00
_cell.angle_gamma   90.00
#
_symmetry.space_group_name_H-M   'P 1'
#
loop_
_entity.id
_entity.type
_entity.pdbx_description
1 polymer ?
#
loop_
_entity_poly.entity_id
_entity_poly.type
_entity_poly.pdbx_seq_one_letter_code
_entity_poly.pdbx_strand_id
1 'polypeptide(L)'
;MGAGVVILKQIVIMFIILLIGLWCSLKGLITKEGNKQLSKVALYIVNPLLIFMSYQSEYSSKLLKGLMWSFLLSGITFGVAIALSTLLISKKRPEHSLERFSAVYSNCGFIGIPLIRGIYGDEGVLYLTAYITLFNILVWTHGYMTMKESRDFKSFIKAATSPSVIAVFVGLIFYLMQIRLPEILHTSLQYVSDMNTPLAMLIAGSAAAQTNVLKALKNKWLYMVCAYKLFLLPIVAFALVHFLPAPHMVKMVVLIASACPVATTGTMFAIQFDKNPERCSEFFAVSTLLSGLTLPLVTMLGEML
;
A
#
# COMPACT_ATOMS: atom_id res chain seq x y z
N MET A 1 10.37 23.75 10.42
CA MET A 1 8.95 23.43 10.20
C MET A 1 8.62 22.21 11.03
N GLY A 2 7.53 22.19 11.77
CA GLY A 2 7.14 21.01 12.54
C GLY A 2 6.84 19.83 11.61
N ALA A 3 7.12 18.58 12.04
CA ALA A 3 6.92 17.37 11.24
C ALA A 3 5.51 17.28 10.64
N GLY A 4 4.48 17.67 11.38
CA GLY A 4 3.09 17.71 10.91
C GLY A 4 2.86 18.58 9.67
N VAL A 5 3.60 19.72 9.54
CA VAL A 5 3.48 20.60 8.36
C VAL A 5 4.08 19.92 7.12
N VAL A 6 5.20 19.19 7.27
CA VAL A 6 5.84 18.44 6.17
C VAL A 6 4.90 17.33 5.69
N ILE A 7 4.30 16.60 6.62
CA ILE A 7 3.34 15.54 6.33
C ILE A 7 2.13 16.09 5.58
N LEU A 8 1.51 17.15 6.10
CA LEU A 8 0.35 17.77 5.45
C LEU A 8 0.70 18.28 4.04
N LYS A 9 1.86 18.94 3.88
CA LYS A 9 2.34 19.38 2.58
C LYS A 9 2.47 18.21 1.59
N GLN A 10 3.06 17.10 2.02
CA GLN A 10 3.22 15.92 1.16
C GLN A 10 1.87 15.32 0.74
N ILE A 11 0.92 15.22 1.67
CA ILE A 11 -0.44 14.73 1.37
C ILE A 11 -1.14 15.66 0.38
N VAL A 12 -1.06 16.98 0.58
CA VAL A 12 -1.66 17.95 -0.36
C VAL A 12 -1.06 17.82 -1.75
N ILE A 13 0.28 17.69 -1.87
CA ILE A 13 0.95 17.49 -3.17
C ILE A 13 0.41 16.23 -3.86
N MET A 14 0.32 15.11 -3.13
CA MET A 14 -0.19 13.85 -3.67
C MET A 14 -1.65 13.99 -4.14
N PHE A 15 -2.50 14.65 -3.35
CA PHE A 15 -3.90 14.85 -3.71
C PHE A 15 -4.09 15.78 -4.91
N ILE A 16 -3.24 16.81 -5.09
CA ILE A 16 -3.26 17.63 -6.29
C ILE A 16 -3.00 16.79 -7.54
N ILE A 17 -1.99 15.91 -7.50
CA ILE A 17 -1.69 15.01 -8.63
C ILE A 17 -2.83 13.99 -8.85
N LEU A 18 -3.44 13.48 -7.76
CA LEU A 18 -4.62 12.62 -7.83
C LEU A 18 -5.79 13.32 -8.52
N LEU A 19 -6.07 14.59 -8.18
CA LEU A 19 -7.11 15.40 -8.82
C LEU A 19 -6.82 15.64 -10.32
N ILE A 20 -5.55 15.80 -10.70
CA ILE A 20 -5.14 15.86 -12.11
C ILE A 20 -5.48 14.53 -12.81
N GLY A 21 -5.17 13.39 -12.21
CA GLY A 21 -5.51 12.06 -12.72
C GLY A 21 -7.02 11.85 -12.89
N LEU A 22 -7.81 12.31 -11.91
CA LEU A 22 -9.27 12.32 -11.94
C LEU A 22 -9.78 13.17 -13.11
N TRP A 23 -9.26 14.39 -13.27
CA TRP A 23 -9.62 15.28 -14.38
C TRP A 23 -9.25 14.68 -15.73
N CYS A 24 -8.05 14.12 -15.89
CA CYS A 24 -7.63 13.44 -17.11
C CYS A 24 -8.58 12.30 -17.50
N SER A 25 -9.06 11.54 -16.54
CA SER A 25 -10.01 10.45 -16.79
C SER A 25 -11.39 11.00 -17.19
N LEU A 26 -11.89 12.04 -16.52
CA LEU A 26 -13.16 12.69 -16.88
C LEU A 26 -13.13 13.33 -18.27
N LYS A 27 -11.96 13.78 -18.75
CA LYS A 27 -11.76 14.30 -20.11
C LYS A 27 -11.45 13.22 -21.15
N GLY A 28 -11.41 11.94 -20.75
CA GLY A 28 -11.11 10.83 -21.66
C GLY A 28 -9.64 10.67 -22.04
N LEU A 29 -8.73 11.48 -21.48
CA LEU A 29 -7.28 11.37 -21.72
C LEU A 29 -6.71 10.06 -21.12
N ILE A 30 -7.22 9.63 -19.97
CA ILE A 30 -6.91 8.34 -19.36
C ILE A 30 -8.19 7.49 -19.37
N THR A 31 -8.25 6.57 -20.32
CA THR A 31 -9.35 5.59 -20.41
C THR A 31 -9.19 4.49 -19.35
N LYS A 32 -10.22 3.65 -19.17
CA LYS A 32 -10.15 2.48 -18.27
C LYS A 32 -9.03 1.53 -18.67
N GLU A 33 -8.84 1.27 -19.95
CA GLU A 33 -7.76 0.43 -20.45
C GLU A 33 -6.40 1.12 -20.30
N GLY A 34 -6.31 2.43 -20.59
CA GLY A 34 -5.11 3.24 -20.36
C GLY A 34 -4.67 3.20 -18.89
N ASN A 35 -5.61 3.35 -17.96
CA ASN A 35 -5.32 3.24 -16.51
C ASN A 35 -4.78 1.86 -16.11
N LYS A 36 -5.32 0.79 -16.72
CA LYS A 36 -4.83 -0.57 -16.53
C LYS A 36 -3.40 -0.76 -17.05
N GLN A 37 -3.05 -0.18 -18.21
CA GLN A 37 -1.69 -0.21 -18.75
C GLN A 37 -0.71 0.57 -17.87
N LEU A 38 -1.06 1.78 -17.45
CA LEU A 38 -0.26 2.57 -16.51
C LEU A 38 -0.03 1.81 -15.19
N SER A 39 -1.08 1.15 -14.67
CA SER A 39 -0.97 0.31 -13.47
C SER A 39 0.00 -0.85 -13.65
N LYS A 40 0.03 -1.50 -14.83
CA LYS A 40 1.00 -2.54 -15.12
C LYS A 40 2.44 -2.00 -15.12
N VAL A 41 2.69 -0.86 -15.77
CA VAL A 41 4.02 -0.23 -15.76
C VAL A 41 4.45 0.12 -14.33
N ALA A 42 3.56 0.70 -13.54
CA ALA A 42 3.83 1.03 -12.14
C ALA A 42 4.18 -0.23 -11.32
N LEU A 43 3.38 -1.31 -11.42
CA LEU A 43 3.53 -2.51 -10.59
C LEU A 43 4.71 -3.39 -11.01
N TYR A 44 4.99 -3.49 -12.30
CA TYR A 44 6.00 -4.44 -12.81
C TYR A 44 7.37 -3.80 -13.08
N ILE A 45 7.45 -2.47 -13.19
CA ILE A 45 8.69 -1.76 -13.51
C ILE A 45 9.01 -0.72 -12.42
N VAL A 46 8.15 0.28 -12.25
CA VAL A 46 8.47 1.46 -11.43
C VAL A 46 8.60 1.10 -9.94
N ASN A 47 7.61 0.38 -9.38
CA ASN A 47 7.65 -0.02 -7.96
C ASN A 47 8.83 -0.97 -7.65
N PRO A 48 9.11 -2.04 -8.42
CA PRO A 48 10.27 -2.88 -8.19
C PRO A 48 11.59 -2.11 -8.26
N LEU A 49 11.75 -1.19 -9.20
CA LEU A 49 12.94 -0.35 -9.29
C LEU A 49 13.06 0.59 -8.10
N LEU A 50 11.98 1.23 -7.67
CA LEU A 50 12.00 2.08 -6.47
C LEU A 50 12.39 1.27 -5.23
N ILE A 51 11.85 0.08 -5.05
CA ILE A 51 12.21 -0.82 -3.96
C ILE A 51 13.69 -1.17 -4.03
N PHE A 52 14.19 -1.60 -5.19
CA PHE A 52 15.60 -1.93 -5.38
C PHE A 52 16.51 -0.72 -5.09
N MET A 53 16.17 0.48 -5.61
CA MET A 53 16.93 1.70 -5.41
C MET A 53 16.98 2.13 -3.93
N SER A 54 15.96 1.84 -3.12
CA SER A 54 15.99 2.11 -1.69
C SER A 54 17.07 1.34 -0.92
N TYR A 55 17.53 0.20 -1.48
CA TYR A 55 18.63 -0.59 -0.94
C TYR A 55 20.02 -0.12 -1.42
N GLN A 56 20.11 0.85 -2.35
CA GLN A 56 21.36 1.43 -2.82
C GLN A 56 21.94 2.46 -1.83
N SER A 57 21.83 2.17 -0.52
CA SER A 57 22.34 2.98 0.58
C SER A 57 23.56 2.34 1.23
N GLU A 58 24.34 3.08 2.00
CA GLU A 58 25.47 2.54 2.76
C GLU A 58 25.01 1.56 3.82
N TYR A 59 25.78 0.46 3.97
CA TYR A 59 25.47 -0.51 5.01
C TYR A 59 25.52 0.12 6.39
N SER A 60 24.48 -0.12 7.15
CA SER A 60 24.40 0.25 8.55
C SER A 60 23.70 -0.84 9.34
N SER A 61 24.34 -1.28 10.39
CA SER A 61 23.71 -2.26 11.32
C SER A 61 22.43 -1.68 11.94
N LYS A 62 22.31 -0.36 12.06
CA LYS A 62 21.09 0.32 12.51
C LYS A 62 19.96 0.14 11.50
N LEU A 63 20.25 0.35 10.21
CA LEU A 63 19.25 0.15 9.14
C LEU A 63 18.79 -1.31 9.07
N LEU A 64 19.71 -2.26 9.15
CA LEU A 64 19.38 -3.68 9.14
C LEU A 64 18.50 -4.08 10.35
N LYS A 65 18.84 -3.62 11.55
CA LYS A 65 18.00 -3.83 12.76
C LYS A 65 16.62 -3.20 12.58
N GLY A 66 16.54 -1.98 12.02
CA GLY A 66 15.27 -1.32 11.71
C GLY A 66 14.41 -2.11 10.72
N LEU A 67 15.04 -2.66 9.67
CA LEU A 67 14.36 -3.52 8.70
C LEU A 67 13.79 -4.79 9.36
N MET A 68 14.56 -5.45 10.25
CA MET A 68 14.08 -6.62 11.01
C MET A 68 12.88 -6.26 11.90
N TRP A 69 12.94 -5.11 12.61
CA TRP A 69 11.81 -4.61 13.38
C TRP A 69 10.61 -4.33 12.47
N SER A 70 10.82 -3.79 11.27
CA SER A 70 9.73 -3.53 10.32
C SER A 70 9.06 -4.83 9.86
N PHE A 71 9.81 -5.90 9.59
CA PHE A 71 9.24 -7.22 9.31
C PHE A 71 8.38 -7.74 10.46
N LEU A 72 8.90 -7.66 11.70
CA LEU A 72 8.17 -8.13 12.89
C LEU A 72 6.87 -7.34 13.11
N LEU A 73 6.94 -6.00 13.12
CA LEU A 73 5.78 -5.14 13.33
C LEU A 73 4.74 -5.30 12.23
N SER A 74 5.18 -5.41 10.97
CA SER A 74 4.29 -5.65 9.84
C SER A 74 3.60 -7.01 9.94
N GLY A 75 4.33 -8.05 10.33
CA GLY A 75 3.78 -9.40 10.54
C GLY A 75 2.70 -9.40 11.63
N ILE A 76 2.96 -8.77 12.79
CA ILE A 76 1.99 -8.60 13.87
C ILE A 76 0.76 -7.82 13.35
N THR A 77 0.96 -6.70 12.66
CA THR A 77 -0.13 -5.87 12.13
C THR A 77 -1.02 -6.63 11.16
N PHE A 78 -0.44 -7.38 10.22
CA PHE A 78 -1.21 -8.23 9.31
C PHE A 78 -1.93 -9.37 10.03
N GLY A 79 -1.27 -10.03 10.98
CA GLY A 79 -1.89 -11.08 11.79
C GLY A 79 -3.14 -10.58 12.52
N VAL A 80 -3.03 -9.42 13.16
CA VAL A 80 -4.17 -8.78 13.85
C VAL A 80 -5.23 -8.30 12.86
N ALA A 81 -4.85 -7.71 11.73
CA ALA A 81 -5.80 -7.30 10.69
C ALA A 81 -6.62 -8.49 10.17
N ILE A 82 -5.98 -9.62 9.91
CA ILE A 82 -6.64 -10.87 9.48
C ILE A 82 -7.59 -11.40 10.58
N ALA A 83 -7.13 -11.45 11.82
CA ALA A 83 -7.93 -11.92 12.95
C ALA A 83 -9.17 -11.04 13.15
N LEU A 84 -9.00 -9.72 13.24
CA LEU A 84 -10.11 -8.78 13.41
C LEU A 84 -11.09 -8.81 12.24
N SER A 85 -10.62 -8.85 10.99
CA SER A 85 -11.51 -8.95 9.82
C SER A 85 -12.33 -10.23 9.85
N THR A 86 -11.74 -11.33 10.32
CA THR A 86 -12.40 -12.63 10.43
C THR A 86 -13.47 -12.64 11.53
N LEU A 87 -13.21 -11.95 12.65
CA LEU A 87 -14.12 -11.82 13.78
C LEU A 87 -15.30 -10.87 13.48
N LEU A 88 -15.00 -9.70 12.89
CA LEU A 88 -16.00 -8.63 12.70
C LEU A 88 -16.83 -8.79 11.43
N ILE A 89 -16.30 -9.43 10.39
CA ILE A 89 -17.00 -9.60 9.13
C ILE A 89 -17.50 -11.05 9.02
N SER A 90 -18.82 -11.25 9.26
CA SER A 90 -19.44 -12.58 9.27
C SER A 90 -19.40 -13.24 7.88
N LYS A 91 -19.09 -14.56 7.86
CA LYS A 91 -19.15 -15.39 6.64
C LYS A 91 -20.56 -15.53 6.06
N LYS A 92 -21.62 -15.23 6.84
CA LYS A 92 -23.01 -15.28 6.37
C LYS A 92 -23.37 -14.15 5.39
N ARG A 93 -22.49 -13.17 5.22
CA ARG A 93 -22.72 -12.03 4.31
C ARG A 93 -22.34 -12.42 2.87
N PRO A 94 -23.15 -12.04 1.87
CA PRO A 94 -22.93 -12.43 0.48
C PRO A 94 -21.56 -12.00 -0.08
N GLU A 95 -21.09 -10.82 0.31
CA GLU A 95 -19.83 -10.23 -0.18
C GLU A 95 -18.71 -10.25 0.88
N HIS A 96 -18.80 -11.12 1.90
CA HIS A 96 -17.83 -11.16 3.02
C HIS A 96 -16.39 -11.33 2.57
N SER A 97 -16.13 -12.05 1.49
CA SER A 97 -14.79 -12.26 0.95
C SER A 97 -14.17 -10.96 0.42
N LEU A 98 -14.97 -10.15 -0.31
CA LEU A 98 -14.55 -8.84 -0.81
C LEU A 98 -14.30 -7.87 0.34
N GLU A 99 -15.19 -7.86 1.33
CA GLU A 99 -15.11 -7.00 2.50
C GLU A 99 -13.90 -7.34 3.38
N ARG A 100 -13.66 -8.64 3.65
CA ARG A 100 -12.49 -9.11 4.42
C ARG A 100 -11.19 -8.77 3.72
N PHE A 101 -11.12 -9.01 2.41
CA PHE A 101 -9.96 -8.64 1.62
C PHE A 101 -9.68 -7.14 1.70
N SER A 102 -10.71 -6.32 1.47
CA SER A 102 -10.61 -4.86 1.49
C SER A 102 -10.28 -4.30 2.87
N ALA A 103 -10.73 -4.94 3.94
CA ALA A 103 -10.40 -4.58 5.31
C ALA A 103 -8.92 -4.83 5.65
N VAL A 104 -8.35 -5.94 5.20
CA VAL A 104 -6.97 -6.34 5.53
C VAL A 104 -5.95 -5.59 4.67
N TYR A 105 -6.13 -5.59 3.35
CA TYR A 105 -5.07 -5.21 2.40
C TYR A 105 -5.06 -3.73 2.06
N SER A 106 -3.94 -3.07 2.40
CA SER A 106 -3.69 -1.64 2.18
C SER A 106 -3.08 -1.35 0.82
N ASN A 107 -3.41 -0.21 0.23
CA ASN A 107 -2.74 0.30 -0.97
C ASN A 107 -1.38 0.95 -0.63
N CYS A 108 -0.54 0.22 0.09
CA CYS A 108 0.77 0.70 0.54
C CYS A 108 1.77 0.92 -0.61
N GLY A 109 1.59 0.23 -1.75
CA GLY A 109 2.43 0.41 -2.94
C GLY A 109 2.17 1.73 -3.65
N PHE A 110 0.91 2.10 -3.93
CA PHE A 110 0.61 3.33 -4.67
C PHE A 110 0.48 4.58 -3.80
N ILE A 111 0.03 4.44 -2.56
CA ILE A 111 -0.17 5.58 -1.66
C ILE A 111 0.90 5.60 -0.56
N GLY A 112 1.24 4.46 0.00
CA GLY A 112 2.21 4.38 1.09
C GLY A 112 3.63 4.75 0.66
N ILE A 113 4.13 4.23 -0.47
CA ILE A 113 5.49 4.54 -0.95
C ILE A 113 5.69 6.04 -1.17
N PRO A 114 4.85 6.73 -1.97
CA PRO A 114 5.01 8.17 -2.18
C PRO A 114 4.96 8.98 -0.89
N LEU A 115 4.03 8.63 0.00
CA LEU A 115 3.86 9.33 1.28
C LEU A 115 5.07 9.15 2.18
N ILE A 116 5.51 7.91 2.38
CA ILE A 116 6.65 7.60 3.25
C ILE A 116 7.95 8.16 2.68
N ARG A 117 8.15 8.08 1.36
CA ARG A 117 9.31 8.70 0.70
C ARG A 117 9.34 10.21 0.89
N GLY A 118 8.19 10.87 0.79
CA GLY A 118 8.08 12.31 0.98
C GLY A 118 8.34 12.78 2.41
N ILE A 119 8.11 11.92 3.40
CA ILE A 119 8.29 12.24 4.84
C ILE A 119 9.67 11.80 5.33
N TYR A 120 10.09 10.59 5.00
CA TYR A 120 11.26 9.90 5.56
C TYR A 120 12.35 9.57 4.54
N GLY A 121 12.18 9.96 3.27
CA GLY A 121 13.13 9.65 2.20
C GLY A 121 13.27 8.15 1.93
N ASP A 122 14.41 7.77 1.38
CA ASP A 122 14.69 6.40 0.96
C ASP A 122 14.88 5.44 2.16
N GLU A 123 15.31 5.94 3.32
CA GLU A 123 15.37 5.14 4.56
C GLU A 123 13.96 4.66 4.97
N GLY A 124 12.97 5.55 4.93
CA GLY A 124 11.58 5.16 5.19
C GLY A 124 11.05 4.14 4.18
N VAL A 125 11.40 4.29 2.90
CA VAL A 125 11.03 3.31 1.86
C VAL A 125 11.68 1.96 2.12
N LEU A 126 12.95 1.92 2.52
CA LEU A 126 13.65 0.69 2.90
C LEU A 126 12.88 -0.05 4.00
N TYR A 127 12.46 0.62 5.06
CA TYR A 127 11.64 -0.02 6.10
C TYR A 127 10.26 -0.45 5.59
N LEU A 128 9.65 0.33 4.70
CA LEU A 128 8.37 -0.03 4.08
C LEU A 128 8.46 -1.31 3.22
N THR A 129 9.66 -1.63 2.67
CA THR A 129 9.82 -2.86 1.85
C THR A 129 9.46 -4.12 2.62
N ALA A 130 9.67 -4.16 3.94
CA ALA A 130 9.27 -5.27 4.79
C ALA A 130 7.73 -5.45 4.79
N TYR A 131 6.99 -4.35 4.93
CA TYR A 131 5.52 -4.35 4.87
C TYR A 131 5.02 -4.78 3.49
N ILE A 132 5.62 -4.25 2.40
CA ILE A 132 5.27 -4.60 1.02
C ILE A 132 5.57 -6.07 0.74
N THR A 133 6.67 -6.61 1.24
CA THR A 133 7.01 -8.03 1.07
C THR A 133 5.96 -8.92 1.70
N LEU A 134 5.61 -8.66 2.96
CA LEU A 134 4.56 -9.41 3.66
C LEU A 134 3.18 -9.21 3.00
N PHE A 135 2.87 -7.98 2.57
CA PHE A 135 1.67 -7.69 1.79
C PHE A 135 1.59 -8.60 0.55
N ASN A 136 2.65 -8.65 -0.27
CA ASN A 136 2.66 -9.46 -1.49
C ASN A 136 2.49 -10.95 -1.18
N ILE A 137 3.23 -11.48 -0.19
CA ILE A 137 3.10 -12.87 0.23
C ILE A 137 1.66 -13.17 0.69
N LEU A 138 1.11 -12.32 1.55
CA LEU A 138 -0.21 -12.54 2.13
C LEU A 138 -1.35 -12.31 1.13
N VAL A 139 -1.23 -11.35 0.21
CA VAL A 139 -2.22 -11.12 -0.86
C VAL A 139 -2.37 -12.37 -1.72
N TRP A 140 -1.25 -12.98 -2.13
CA TRP A 140 -1.28 -14.16 -3.00
C TRP A 140 -1.50 -15.49 -2.25
N THR A 141 -1.45 -15.51 -0.93
CA THR A 141 -1.77 -16.67 -0.09
C THR A 141 -3.14 -16.49 0.56
N HIS A 142 -3.19 -15.82 1.71
CA HIS A 142 -4.42 -15.58 2.47
C HIS A 142 -5.46 -14.77 1.65
N GLY A 143 -5.06 -13.70 0.96
CA GLY A 143 -5.95 -12.87 0.15
C GLY A 143 -6.58 -13.66 -0.99
N TYR A 144 -5.76 -14.41 -1.73
CA TYR A 144 -6.21 -15.30 -2.80
C TYR A 144 -7.20 -16.36 -2.28
N MET A 145 -6.85 -17.04 -1.16
CA MET A 145 -7.74 -18.04 -0.55
C MET A 145 -9.06 -17.43 -0.05
N THR A 146 -9.00 -16.21 0.51
CA THR A 146 -10.19 -15.47 0.96
C THR A 146 -11.11 -15.15 -0.20
N MET A 147 -10.55 -14.67 -1.32
CA MET A 147 -11.33 -14.28 -2.50
C MET A 147 -11.86 -15.51 -3.27
N LYS A 148 -11.08 -16.57 -3.40
CA LYS A 148 -11.48 -17.83 -4.06
C LYS A 148 -12.39 -18.67 -3.19
N GLU A 149 -12.44 -18.43 -1.87
CA GLU A 149 -13.16 -19.25 -0.88
C GLU A 149 -12.72 -20.71 -0.85
N SER A 150 -11.47 -20.99 -1.26
CA SER A 150 -10.86 -22.30 -1.28
C SER A 150 -9.39 -22.25 -0.87
N ARG A 151 -8.85 -23.41 -0.41
CA ARG A 151 -7.42 -23.51 -0.03
C ARG A 151 -6.63 -24.05 -1.23
N ASP A 152 -5.75 -23.23 -1.80
CA ASP A 152 -4.87 -23.62 -2.91
C ASP A 152 -3.44 -23.16 -2.66
N PHE A 153 -2.52 -24.13 -2.56
CA PHE A 153 -1.12 -23.88 -2.22
C PHE A 153 -0.28 -23.35 -3.41
N LYS A 154 -0.71 -23.57 -4.67
CA LYS A 154 0.04 -23.12 -5.87
C LYS A 154 0.20 -21.60 -5.94
N SER A 155 -0.65 -20.87 -5.25
CA SER A 155 -0.63 -19.41 -5.19
C SER A 155 0.56 -18.85 -4.41
N PHE A 156 1.14 -19.61 -3.49
CA PHE A 156 2.31 -19.18 -2.71
C PHE A 156 3.54 -18.93 -3.59
N ILE A 157 3.82 -19.81 -4.55
CA ILE A 157 4.96 -19.65 -5.47
C ILE A 157 4.81 -18.37 -6.29
N LYS A 158 3.59 -18.08 -6.77
CA LYS A 158 3.32 -16.86 -7.56
C LYS A 158 3.52 -15.58 -6.74
N ALA A 159 3.26 -15.62 -5.43
CA ALA A 159 3.54 -14.51 -4.52
C ALA A 159 5.04 -14.27 -4.35
N ALA A 160 5.78 -15.34 -4.09
CA ALA A 160 7.23 -15.30 -3.88
C ALA A 160 8.00 -14.82 -5.13
N THR A 161 7.44 -15.04 -6.33
CA THR A 161 8.02 -14.62 -7.61
C THR A 161 7.49 -13.28 -8.12
N SER A 162 6.77 -12.51 -7.29
CA SER A 162 6.32 -11.17 -7.70
C SER A 162 7.51 -10.22 -7.89
N PRO A 163 7.48 -9.31 -8.88
CA PRO A 163 8.59 -8.39 -9.16
C PRO A 163 9.03 -7.57 -7.94
N SER A 164 8.09 -7.13 -7.12
CA SER A 164 8.39 -6.38 -5.89
C SER A 164 9.12 -7.22 -4.85
N VAL A 165 8.75 -8.51 -4.67
CA VAL A 165 9.45 -9.42 -3.76
C VAL A 165 10.85 -9.75 -4.28
N ILE A 166 11.00 -10.00 -5.58
CA ILE A 166 12.33 -10.21 -6.21
C ILE A 166 13.20 -8.97 -5.99
N ALA A 167 12.66 -7.75 -6.20
CA ALA A 167 13.38 -6.51 -6.00
C ALA A 167 13.87 -6.34 -4.55
N VAL A 168 13.09 -6.77 -3.54
CA VAL A 168 13.51 -6.78 -2.13
C VAL A 168 14.71 -7.72 -1.94
N PHE A 169 14.63 -8.97 -2.43
CA PHE A 169 15.72 -9.95 -2.26
C PHE A 169 17.00 -9.50 -2.98
N VAL A 170 16.90 -9.07 -4.24
CA VAL A 170 18.05 -8.58 -5.01
C VAL A 170 18.61 -7.31 -4.35
N GLY A 171 17.75 -6.37 -3.97
CA GLY A 171 18.17 -5.16 -3.27
C GLY A 171 18.90 -5.46 -1.95
N LEU A 172 18.36 -6.39 -1.14
CA LEU A 172 18.97 -6.81 0.12
C LEU A 172 20.37 -7.45 -0.09
N ILE A 173 20.53 -8.27 -1.14
CA ILE A 173 21.84 -8.84 -1.51
C ILE A 173 22.82 -7.71 -1.85
N PHE A 174 22.42 -6.77 -2.70
CA PHE A 174 23.25 -5.62 -3.06
C PHE A 174 23.63 -4.77 -1.84
N TYR A 175 22.67 -4.54 -0.94
CA TYR A 175 22.88 -3.81 0.31
C TYR A 175 23.88 -4.50 1.23
N LEU A 176 23.71 -5.82 1.47
CA LEU A 176 24.60 -6.58 2.37
C LEU A 176 25.99 -6.76 1.79
N MET A 177 26.11 -6.97 0.49
CA MET A 177 27.40 -7.11 -0.23
C MET A 177 28.03 -5.75 -0.57
N GLN A 178 27.35 -4.64 -0.30
CA GLN A 178 27.79 -3.26 -0.65
C GLN A 178 28.09 -3.10 -2.15
N ILE A 179 27.33 -3.78 -2.99
CA ILE A 179 27.44 -3.63 -4.45
C ILE A 179 26.76 -2.35 -4.87
N ARG A 180 27.55 -1.41 -5.42
CA ARG A 180 27.06 -0.12 -5.93
C ARG A 180 26.90 -0.20 -7.44
N LEU A 181 25.81 0.40 -7.92
CA LEU A 181 25.60 0.56 -9.35
C LEU A 181 26.56 1.63 -9.90
N PRO A 182 27.08 1.45 -11.14
CA PRO A 182 27.76 2.53 -11.86
C PRO A 182 26.84 3.75 -11.99
N GLU A 183 27.41 4.96 -11.97
CA GLU A 183 26.68 6.24 -11.91
C GLU A 183 25.59 6.36 -13.00
N ILE A 184 25.93 6.02 -14.25
CA ILE A 184 25.00 6.10 -15.39
C ILE A 184 23.79 5.20 -15.13
N LEU A 185 24.02 3.95 -14.70
CA LEU A 185 22.94 2.98 -14.44
C LEU A 185 22.11 3.42 -13.24
N HIS A 186 22.76 3.85 -12.14
CA HIS A 186 22.08 4.38 -10.95
C HIS A 186 21.14 5.52 -11.32
N THR A 187 21.65 6.55 -12.04
CA THR A 187 20.85 7.72 -12.43
C THR A 187 19.70 7.34 -13.37
N SER A 188 19.94 6.43 -14.33
CA SER A 188 18.90 5.97 -15.24
C SER A 188 17.76 5.25 -14.51
N LEU A 189 18.08 4.35 -13.58
CA LEU A 189 17.09 3.64 -12.77
C LEU A 189 16.37 4.57 -11.79
N GLN A 190 17.10 5.59 -11.27
CA GLN A 190 16.55 6.60 -10.39
C GLN A 190 15.44 7.41 -11.10
N TYR A 191 15.63 7.84 -12.35
CA TYR A 191 14.61 8.54 -13.13
C TYR A 191 13.34 7.71 -13.28
N VAL A 192 13.46 6.40 -13.55
CA VAL A 192 12.29 5.51 -13.62
C VAL A 192 11.64 5.34 -12.25
N SER A 193 12.43 5.17 -11.20
CA SER A 193 11.96 5.10 -9.81
C SER A 193 11.17 6.36 -9.40
N ASP A 194 11.61 7.54 -9.82
CA ASP A 194 10.99 8.82 -9.48
C ASP A 194 9.61 9.03 -10.14
N MET A 195 9.29 8.25 -11.16
CA MET A 195 7.94 8.21 -11.74
C MET A 195 6.90 7.63 -10.77
N ASN A 196 7.30 6.96 -9.68
CA ASN A 196 6.38 6.27 -8.77
C ASN A 196 5.27 7.19 -8.26
N THR A 197 5.63 8.29 -7.60
CA THR A 197 4.66 9.21 -7.01
C THR A 197 3.68 9.80 -8.03
N PRO A 198 4.11 10.45 -9.12
CA PRO A 198 3.18 11.04 -10.08
C PRO A 198 2.33 9.95 -10.78
N LEU A 199 2.94 8.84 -11.17
CA LEU A 199 2.22 7.78 -11.87
C LEU A 199 1.16 7.12 -10.98
N ALA A 200 1.52 6.79 -9.73
CA ALA A 200 0.61 6.19 -8.76
C ALA A 200 -0.60 7.10 -8.46
N MET A 201 -0.38 8.40 -8.32
CA MET A 201 -1.46 9.36 -8.04
C MET A 201 -2.36 9.58 -9.26
N LEU A 202 -1.81 9.64 -10.48
CA LEU A 202 -2.61 9.69 -11.70
C LEU A 202 -3.49 8.44 -11.86
N ILE A 203 -2.94 7.26 -11.59
CA ILE A 203 -3.68 5.98 -11.60
C ILE A 203 -4.82 6.00 -10.58
N ALA A 204 -4.52 6.41 -9.33
CA ALA A 204 -5.51 6.45 -8.25
C ALA A 204 -6.65 7.44 -8.56
N GLY A 205 -6.33 8.62 -9.06
CA GLY A 205 -7.31 9.63 -9.47
C GLY A 205 -8.17 9.18 -10.64
N SER A 206 -7.56 8.56 -11.66
CA SER A 206 -8.28 7.99 -12.79
C SER A 206 -9.22 6.86 -12.37
N ALA A 207 -8.79 5.99 -11.47
CA ALA A 207 -9.64 4.91 -10.94
C ALA A 207 -10.83 5.46 -10.13
N ALA A 208 -10.62 6.51 -9.33
CA ALA A 208 -11.69 7.19 -8.60
C ALA A 208 -12.74 7.79 -9.55
N ALA A 209 -12.31 8.43 -10.66
CA ALA A 209 -13.21 9.00 -11.67
C ALA A 209 -14.07 7.94 -12.37
N GLN A 210 -13.56 6.73 -12.52
CA GLN A 210 -14.24 5.61 -13.18
C GLN A 210 -15.23 4.88 -12.26
N THR A 211 -15.30 5.27 -10.99
CA THR A 211 -16.18 4.68 -9.98
C THR A 211 -17.36 5.59 -9.72
N ASN A 212 -18.58 5.05 -9.72
CA ASN A 212 -19.77 5.84 -9.33
C ASN A 212 -19.82 6.04 -7.81
N VAL A 213 -19.10 7.06 -7.32
CA VAL A 213 -18.98 7.35 -5.89
C VAL A 213 -20.33 7.63 -5.26
N LEU A 214 -21.24 8.33 -5.94
CA LEU A 214 -22.59 8.64 -5.41
C LEU A 214 -23.43 7.37 -5.19
N LYS A 215 -23.32 6.38 -6.10
CA LYS A 215 -23.95 5.07 -5.93
C LYS A 215 -23.31 4.30 -4.78
N ALA A 216 -21.98 4.36 -4.68
CA ALA A 216 -21.23 3.70 -3.63
C ALA A 216 -21.63 4.18 -2.22
N LEU A 217 -21.86 5.49 -2.05
CA LEU A 217 -22.26 6.08 -0.77
C LEU A 217 -23.63 5.59 -0.24
N LYS A 218 -24.46 4.96 -1.07
CA LYS A 218 -25.71 4.32 -0.63
C LYS A 218 -25.50 2.96 0.03
N ASN A 219 -24.29 2.40 -0.07
CA ASN A 219 -23.96 1.10 0.47
C ASN A 219 -23.49 1.19 1.93
N LYS A 220 -24.30 0.71 2.87
CA LYS A 220 -23.95 0.69 4.30
C LYS A 220 -22.66 -0.07 4.64
N TRP A 221 -22.33 -1.08 3.86
CA TRP A 221 -21.15 -1.91 4.07
C TRP A 221 -19.85 -1.22 3.65
N LEU A 222 -19.95 -0.25 2.75
CA LEU A 222 -18.84 0.65 2.43
C LEU A 222 -18.33 1.37 3.68
N TYR A 223 -19.25 1.92 4.47
CA TYR A 223 -18.88 2.65 5.69
C TYR A 223 -18.22 1.74 6.72
N MET A 224 -18.69 0.49 6.83
CA MET A 224 -18.07 -0.48 7.72
C MET A 224 -16.64 -0.82 7.30
N VAL A 225 -16.39 -1.08 6.00
CA VAL A 225 -15.04 -1.37 5.49
C VAL A 225 -14.13 -0.15 5.64
N CYS A 226 -14.63 1.06 5.32
CA CYS A 226 -13.86 2.29 5.50
C CYS A 226 -13.57 2.57 6.99
N ALA A 227 -14.54 2.40 7.89
CA ALA A 227 -14.34 2.58 9.32
C ALA A 227 -13.31 1.58 9.87
N TYR A 228 -13.41 0.32 9.46
CA TYR A 228 -12.40 -0.69 9.82
C TYR A 228 -11.00 -0.30 9.32
N LYS A 229 -10.91 0.05 8.02
CA LYS A 229 -9.63 0.25 7.33
C LYS A 229 -8.92 1.54 7.72
N LEU A 230 -9.68 2.64 7.84
CA LEU A 230 -9.12 3.97 8.02
C LEU A 230 -9.04 4.43 9.49
N PHE A 231 -9.76 3.74 10.40
CA PHE A 231 -9.78 4.08 11.82
C PHE A 231 -9.44 2.90 12.71
N LEU A 232 -10.21 1.80 12.68
CA LEU A 232 -9.99 0.69 13.62
C LEU A 232 -8.61 0.06 13.47
N LEU A 233 -8.22 -0.30 12.25
CA LEU A 233 -6.93 -0.93 11.99
C LEU A 233 -5.74 -0.03 12.35
N PRO A 234 -5.69 1.26 11.98
CA PRO A 234 -4.63 2.17 12.42
C PRO A 234 -4.58 2.39 13.93
N ILE A 235 -5.72 2.49 14.62
CA ILE A 235 -5.76 2.63 16.09
C ILE A 235 -5.19 1.38 16.75
N VAL A 236 -5.58 0.19 16.29
CA VAL A 236 -5.04 -1.07 16.81
C VAL A 236 -3.56 -1.21 16.47
N ALA A 237 -3.14 -0.85 15.26
CA ALA A 237 -1.73 -0.85 14.87
C ALA A 237 -0.92 0.10 15.75
N PHE A 238 -1.42 1.32 15.99
CA PHE A 238 -0.80 2.29 16.92
C PHE A 238 -0.62 1.68 18.32
N ALA A 239 -1.67 1.12 18.89
CA ALA A 239 -1.60 0.50 20.21
C ALA A 239 -0.59 -0.65 20.27
N LEU A 240 -0.51 -1.47 19.21
CA LEU A 240 0.45 -2.58 19.13
C LEU A 240 1.90 -2.08 19.04
N VAL A 241 2.19 -1.11 18.17
CA VAL A 241 3.56 -0.65 17.96
C VAL A 241 4.03 0.27 19.09
N HIS A 242 3.11 0.91 19.82
CA HIS A 242 3.44 1.80 20.94
C HIS A 242 4.27 1.11 22.02
N PHE A 243 3.87 -0.09 22.41
CA PHE A 243 4.52 -0.83 23.51
C PHE A 243 5.78 -1.59 23.09
N LEU A 244 6.13 -1.63 21.81
CA LEU A 244 7.29 -2.37 21.33
C LEU A 244 8.54 -1.47 21.26
N PRO A 245 9.74 -1.95 21.61
CA PRO A 245 10.98 -1.14 21.63
C PRO A 245 11.61 -1.01 20.25
N ALA A 246 10.80 -0.66 19.24
CA ALA A 246 11.25 -0.45 17.87
C ALA A 246 11.60 1.03 17.62
N PRO A 247 12.49 1.34 16.67
CA PRO A 247 12.79 2.72 16.30
C PRO A 247 11.54 3.48 15.86
N HIS A 248 11.41 4.76 16.26
CA HIS A 248 10.24 5.60 15.98
C HIS A 248 9.88 5.62 14.48
N MET A 249 10.85 5.83 13.60
CA MET A 249 10.62 5.83 12.14
C MET A 249 10.00 4.51 11.66
N VAL A 250 10.46 3.36 12.18
CA VAL A 250 9.91 2.04 11.82
C VAL A 250 8.46 1.91 12.26
N LYS A 251 8.13 2.34 13.49
CA LYS A 251 6.77 2.38 14.00
C LYS A 251 5.87 3.22 13.11
N MET A 252 6.33 4.43 12.75
CA MET A 252 5.61 5.36 11.87
C MET A 252 5.38 4.76 10.48
N VAL A 253 6.39 4.14 9.89
CA VAL A 253 6.28 3.51 8.57
C VAL A 253 5.22 2.41 8.57
N VAL A 254 5.22 1.53 9.56
CA VAL A 254 4.22 0.45 9.68
C VAL A 254 2.82 1.00 9.95
N LEU A 255 2.71 2.00 10.82
CA LEU A 255 1.45 2.68 11.12
C LEU A 255 0.84 3.31 9.86
N ILE A 256 1.62 4.12 9.13
CA ILE A 256 1.20 4.78 7.89
C ILE A 256 0.81 3.73 6.83
N ALA A 257 1.63 2.69 6.66
CA ALA A 257 1.34 1.61 5.70
C ALA A 257 0.02 0.89 6.02
N SER A 258 -0.26 0.63 7.30
CA SER A 258 -1.53 0.03 7.74
C SER A 258 -2.73 0.95 7.52
N ALA A 259 -2.54 2.27 7.65
CA ALA A 259 -3.57 3.30 7.48
C ALA A 259 -3.84 3.67 6.01
N CYS A 260 -3.02 3.21 5.06
CA CYS A 260 -3.29 3.41 3.65
C CYS A 260 -4.66 2.82 3.25
N PRO A 261 -5.38 3.44 2.28
CA PRO A 261 -6.70 2.99 1.86
C PRO A 261 -6.69 1.57 1.30
N VAL A 262 -7.85 1.10 0.89
CA VAL A 262 -8.04 -0.27 0.34
C VAL A 262 -7.17 -0.49 -0.91
N ALA A 263 -6.58 -1.68 -1.02
CA ALA A 263 -5.74 -2.05 -2.16
C ALA A 263 -6.55 -2.27 -3.45
N THR A 264 -6.01 -1.83 -4.59
CA THR A 264 -6.60 -2.05 -5.92
C THR A 264 -6.61 -3.52 -6.35
N THR A 265 -5.74 -4.35 -5.79
CA THR A 265 -5.63 -5.79 -6.09
C THR A 265 -6.92 -6.56 -5.82
N GLY A 266 -7.79 -6.05 -4.93
CA GLY A 266 -9.12 -6.62 -4.68
C GLY A 266 -10.00 -6.63 -5.93
N THR A 267 -9.99 -5.57 -6.73
CA THR A 267 -10.72 -5.50 -8.01
C THR A 267 -10.20 -6.55 -9.00
N MET A 268 -8.87 -6.73 -9.07
CA MET A 268 -8.27 -7.74 -9.96
C MET A 268 -8.70 -9.16 -9.58
N PHE A 269 -8.68 -9.49 -8.28
CA PHE A 269 -9.14 -10.80 -7.81
C PHE A 269 -10.65 -10.99 -7.98
N ALA A 270 -11.44 -9.93 -7.78
CA ALA A 270 -12.88 -9.99 -8.01
C ALA A 270 -13.20 -10.36 -9.48
N ILE A 271 -12.49 -9.77 -10.45
CA ILE A 271 -12.59 -10.15 -11.87
C ILE A 271 -12.14 -11.59 -12.09
N GLN A 272 -11.01 -11.99 -11.49
CA GLN A 272 -10.44 -13.33 -11.68
C GLN A 272 -11.33 -14.45 -11.13
N PHE A 273 -12.08 -14.19 -10.05
CA PHE A 273 -12.92 -15.17 -9.37
C PHE A 273 -14.42 -14.99 -9.60
N ASP A 274 -14.76 -14.22 -10.65
CA ASP A 274 -16.14 -13.97 -11.06
C ASP A 274 -17.03 -13.43 -9.91
N LYS A 275 -16.44 -12.52 -9.12
CA LYS A 275 -17.12 -11.79 -8.05
C LYS A 275 -17.44 -10.36 -8.51
N ASN A 276 -17.98 -9.53 -7.61
CA ASN A 276 -18.38 -8.16 -7.92
C ASN A 276 -17.17 -7.18 -7.93
N PRO A 277 -16.54 -6.86 -9.09
CA PRO A 277 -15.38 -5.96 -9.16
C PRO A 277 -15.77 -4.50 -8.91
N GLU A 278 -17.03 -4.11 -9.21
CA GLU A 278 -17.51 -2.75 -8.94
C GLU A 278 -17.45 -2.46 -7.43
N ARG A 279 -17.83 -3.45 -6.61
CA ARG A 279 -17.79 -3.34 -5.16
C ARG A 279 -16.38 -3.09 -4.62
N CYS A 280 -15.37 -3.81 -5.12
CA CYS A 280 -13.97 -3.58 -4.74
C CYS A 280 -13.48 -2.20 -5.18
N SER A 281 -13.88 -1.76 -6.38
CA SER A 281 -13.55 -0.42 -6.88
C SER A 281 -14.21 0.69 -6.05
N GLU A 282 -15.44 0.48 -5.58
CA GLU A 282 -16.12 1.39 -4.65
C GLU A 282 -15.35 1.53 -3.33
N PHE A 283 -14.94 0.39 -2.71
CA PHE A 283 -14.13 0.41 -1.48
C PHE A 283 -12.81 1.15 -1.69
N PHE A 284 -12.12 0.86 -2.80
CA PHE A 284 -10.87 1.55 -3.14
C PHE A 284 -11.07 3.05 -3.32
N ALA A 285 -12.01 3.49 -4.19
CA ALA A 285 -12.19 4.89 -4.54
C ALA A 285 -12.59 5.73 -3.32
N VAL A 286 -13.59 5.26 -2.56
CA VAL A 286 -14.08 6.02 -1.40
C VAL A 286 -13.04 6.03 -0.27
N SER A 287 -12.40 4.91 0.03
CA SER A 287 -11.34 4.90 1.05
C SER A 287 -10.14 5.77 0.65
N THR A 288 -9.80 5.83 -0.65
CA THR A 288 -8.74 6.72 -1.15
C THR A 288 -9.09 8.18 -0.95
N LEU A 289 -10.32 8.60 -1.27
CA LEU A 289 -10.76 9.98 -1.05
C LEU A 289 -10.77 10.34 0.46
N LEU A 290 -11.29 9.43 1.29
CA LEU A 290 -11.32 9.64 2.75
C LEU A 290 -9.91 9.62 3.36
N SER A 291 -8.95 8.92 2.76
CA SER A 291 -7.57 8.87 3.26
C SER A 291 -6.87 10.23 3.24
N GLY A 292 -7.33 11.17 2.41
CA GLY A 292 -6.88 12.57 2.43
C GLY A 292 -7.09 13.27 3.77
N LEU A 293 -8.11 12.84 4.53
CA LEU A 293 -8.37 13.35 5.88
C LEU A 293 -7.79 12.42 6.95
N THR A 294 -7.87 11.11 6.77
CA THR A 294 -7.48 10.17 7.82
C THR A 294 -5.97 9.96 7.93
N LEU A 295 -5.22 10.02 6.82
CA LEU A 295 -3.76 9.89 6.86
C LEU A 295 -3.08 11.01 7.66
N PRO A 296 -3.44 12.31 7.50
CA PRO A 296 -2.93 13.35 8.38
C PRO A 296 -3.20 13.08 9.85
N LEU A 297 -4.43 12.64 10.20
CA LEU A 297 -4.81 12.35 11.59
C LEU A 297 -4.00 11.18 12.16
N VAL A 298 -3.81 10.11 11.38
CA VAL A 298 -3.02 8.95 11.80
C VAL A 298 -1.52 9.31 11.94
N THR A 299 -0.98 10.13 11.06
CA THR A 299 0.41 10.57 11.18
C THR A 299 0.61 11.48 12.40
N MET A 300 -0.33 12.38 12.70
CA MET A 300 -0.30 13.19 13.92
C MET A 300 -0.40 12.31 15.18
N LEU A 301 -1.27 11.29 15.18
CA LEU A 301 -1.34 10.32 16.27
C LEU A 301 0.00 9.57 16.42
N GLY A 302 0.64 9.21 15.32
CA GLY A 302 1.92 8.51 15.30
C GLY A 302 3.08 9.33 15.89
N GLU A 303 3.01 10.66 15.88
CA GLU A 303 4.01 11.53 16.53
C GLU A 303 4.08 11.29 18.06
N MET A 304 3.08 10.62 18.64
CA MET A 304 3.04 10.25 20.06
C MET A 304 3.74 8.91 20.35
N LEU A 305 4.27 8.20 19.32
CA LEU A 305 5.01 6.94 19.45
C LEU A 305 6.45 7.18 19.94
#